data_4ec9c58cbebc2891ce5bc9f68a3c5c46
#
_entry.id   4ec9c58cbebc2891ce5bc9f68a3c5c46
#
_cell.length_a   1.000
_cell.length_b   1.000
_cell.length_c   1.000
_cell.angle_alpha   90.00
_cell.angle_beta   90.00
_cell.angle_gamma   90.00
#
_symmetry.space_group_name_H-M   'P 1'
#
loop_
_entity.id
_entity.type
_entity.pdbx_description
1 polymer ?
#
loop_
_entity_poly.entity_id
_entity_poly.type
_entity_poly.pdbx_seq_one_letter_code
_entity_poly.pdbx_strand_id
1 'polypeptide(L)'
;MNKIAQYALGQGLALNQRLSESTANSIDWLFKRDTLIKSGRTWFELVHDGDLMAVRYYELPEDDEIELVDGSTMPIQREQHPIPLVLVPPLGVTTETFDLMPQRSLVRYLVARGFKVYLLDWGKPRKEHAHLGLLDYSDEMMSTALAKIRRHSGSKELSLMGWCMGGLLCLFYQGINKDQYIRNMVTIASPIDLETGKGVISMVNGVAQALTGPAQLVSNYTNLRLNTLDPSRLSLPDWATTIAFKLTDPVSSVTSYWDLVTHLWDREFVESHSTTSDYLNNMLRYPGGVVQDMAGGMLENQLAGGKLQIRDKLAEIDSIKSSFLVFAGERDSLVPPEVAERSVELVASNDKDFRVAPGGHMGVIIGSKAQGAVWKESADWLEPRSQEKPYRPAKKKSRARPKARPKLKSRKKAS
;
A
#
# COMPACT_ATOMS: atom_id res chain seq x y z
N MET A 1 -55.45 -6.34 -16.78
CA MET A 1 -54.21 -6.39 -17.65
C MET A 1 -53.58 -7.75 -17.46
N ASN A 2 -53.25 -8.44 -18.57
CA ASN A 2 -52.68 -9.79 -18.55
C ASN A 2 -51.26 -9.74 -17.91
N LYS A 3 -50.87 -10.75 -17.12
CA LYS A 3 -49.54 -10.85 -16.49
C LYS A 3 -48.38 -10.66 -17.48
N ILE A 4 -48.56 -11.12 -18.74
CA ILE A 4 -47.57 -10.93 -19.80
C ILE A 4 -47.43 -9.44 -20.19
N ALA A 5 -48.53 -8.69 -20.27
CA ALA A 5 -48.50 -7.26 -20.58
C ALA A 5 -47.88 -6.44 -19.44
N GLN A 6 -48.11 -6.80 -18.19
CA GLN A 6 -47.47 -6.18 -17.04
C GLN A 6 -45.95 -6.46 -17.03
N TYR A 7 -45.55 -7.69 -17.33
CA TYR A 7 -44.15 -8.06 -17.42
C TYR A 7 -43.42 -7.32 -18.56
N ALA A 8 -44.05 -7.28 -19.75
CA ALA A 8 -43.49 -6.57 -20.90
C ALA A 8 -43.38 -5.05 -20.66
N LEU A 9 -44.38 -4.44 -19.99
CA LEU A 9 -44.35 -3.03 -19.61
C LEU A 9 -43.22 -2.77 -18.60
N GLY A 10 -43.06 -3.65 -17.57
CA GLY A 10 -41.98 -3.56 -16.60
C GLY A 10 -40.58 -3.65 -17.23
N GLN A 11 -40.38 -4.57 -18.17
CA GLN A 11 -39.13 -4.69 -18.94
C GLN A 11 -38.86 -3.44 -19.79
N GLY A 12 -39.89 -2.89 -20.47
CA GLY A 12 -39.79 -1.67 -21.27
C GLY A 12 -39.41 -0.44 -20.42
N LEU A 13 -40.02 -0.30 -19.24
CA LEU A 13 -39.68 0.78 -18.28
C LEU A 13 -38.25 0.64 -17.74
N ALA A 14 -37.85 -0.56 -17.36
CA ALA A 14 -36.47 -0.83 -16.88
C ALA A 14 -35.44 -0.55 -17.99
N LEU A 15 -35.69 -0.92 -19.23
CA LEU A 15 -34.80 -0.61 -20.34
C LEU A 15 -34.70 0.89 -20.60
N ASN A 16 -35.83 1.61 -20.58
CA ASN A 16 -35.85 3.06 -20.78
C ASN A 16 -35.10 3.79 -19.62
N GLN A 17 -35.27 3.33 -18.40
CA GLN A 17 -34.54 3.85 -17.25
C GLN A 17 -33.02 3.65 -17.40
N ARG A 18 -32.59 2.44 -17.74
CA ARG A 18 -31.15 2.16 -17.99
C ARG A 18 -30.56 3.00 -19.12
N LEU A 19 -31.31 3.23 -20.20
CA LEU A 19 -30.85 4.09 -21.29
C LEU A 19 -30.73 5.55 -20.84
N SER A 20 -31.67 6.05 -20.05
CA SER A 20 -31.61 7.39 -19.47
C SER A 20 -30.42 7.56 -18.52
N GLU A 21 -30.23 6.62 -17.60
CA GLU A 21 -29.09 6.60 -16.67
C GLU A 21 -27.76 6.49 -17.42
N SER A 22 -27.64 5.60 -18.41
CA SER A 22 -26.44 5.49 -19.25
C SER A 22 -26.12 6.80 -19.97
N THR A 23 -27.14 7.50 -20.48
CA THR A 23 -26.96 8.79 -21.15
C THR A 23 -26.47 9.86 -20.20
N ALA A 24 -27.10 9.97 -19.01
CA ALA A 24 -26.72 10.94 -17.98
C ALA A 24 -25.29 10.67 -17.50
N ASN A 25 -24.96 9.43 -17.16
CA ASN A 25 -23.64 9.03 -16.70
C ASN A 25 -22.57 9.23 -17.77
N SER A 26 -22.88 9.00 -19.04
CA SER A 26 -21.96 9.26 -20.16
C SER A 26 -21.67 10.76 -20.31
N ILE A 27 -22.67 11.62 -20.17
CA ILE A 27 -22.51 13.08 -20.20
C ILE A 27 -21.62 13.53 -19.02
N ASP A 28 -21.90 13.05 -17.82
CA ASP A 28 -21.08 13.39 -16.65
C ASP A 28 -19.65 12.87 -16.82
N TRP A 29 -19.45 11.66 -17.31
CA TRP A 29 -18.12 11.10 -17.54
C TRP A 29 -17.31 11.87 -18.59
N LEU A 30 -17.98 12.34 -19.67
CA LEU A 30 -17.32 13.07 -20.75
C LEU A 30 -17.07 14.54 -20.42
N PHE A 31 -17.99 15.20 -19.69
CA PHE A 31 -17.99 16.66 -19.55
C PHE A 31 -17.93 17.16 -18.11
N LYS A 32 -18.19 16.29 -17.10
CA LYS A 32 -18.26 16.68 -15.68
C LYS A 32 -17.52 15.67 -14.80
N ARG A 33 -16.38 15.17 -15.25
CA ARG A 33 -15.64 14.09 -14.61
C ARG A 33 -15.33 14.37 -13.13
N ASP A 34 -15.05 15.62 -12.79
CA ASP A 34 -14.73 16.03 -11.40
C ASP A 34 -15.89 15.75 -10.43
N THR A 35 -17.15 15.73 -10.90
CA THR A 35 -18.29 15.38 -10.06
C THR A 35 -18.38 13.91 -9.71
N LEU A 36 -17.70 13.06 -10.48
CA LEU A 36 -17.64 11.61 -10.30
C LEU A 36 -16.54 11.17 -9.35
N ILE A 37 -15.53 12.04 -9.13
CA ILE A 37 -14.38 11.72 -8.27
C ILE A 37 -14.78 11.83 -6.81
N LYS A 38 -14.53 10.78 -6.04
CA LYS A 38 -14.93 10.64 -4.63
C LYS A 38 -13.74 10.49 -3.68
N SER A 39 -12.50 10.59 -4.17
CA SER A 39 -11.30 10.41 -3.36
C SER A 39 -11.07 11.54 -2.36
N GLY A 40 -10.38 11.23 -1.25
CA GLY A 40 -9.89 12.18 -0.27
C GLY A 40 -11.00 12.95 0.47
N ARG A 41 -12.17 12.36 0.68
CA ARG A 41 -13.35 13.04 1.28
C ARG A 41 -13.46 12.89 2.77
N THR A 42 -12.64 12.06 3.39
CA THR A 42 -12.67 11.92 4.85
C THR A 42 -12.03 13.15 5.48
N TRP A 43 -12.77 13.79 6.36
CA TRP A 43 -12.27 14.98 7.06
C TRP A 43 -11.08 14.64 7.96
N PHE A 44 -10.11 15.53 8.04
CA PHE A 44 -8.91 15.39 8.87
C PHE A 44 -8.45 16.72 9.44
N GLU A 45 -7.78 16.66 10.59
CA GLU A 45 -7.01 17.75 11.17
C GLU A 45 -5.56 17.68 10.70
N LEU A 46 -4.96 18.83 10.36
CA LEU A 46 -3.52 18.93 10.11
C LEU A 46 -2.75 19.07 11.41
N VAL A 47 -2.08 18.00 11.84
CA VAL A 47 -1.22 17.99 13.04
C VAL A 47 0.15 18.61 12.76
N HIS A 48 0.58 18.52 11.53
CA HIS A 48 1.81 19.13 11.01
C HIS A 48 1.64 19.48 9.54
N ASP A 49 2.07 20.68 9.18
CA ASP A 49 2.12 21.17 7.80
C ASP A 49 3.52 21.76 7.59
N GLY A 50 4.42 20.97 6.98
CA GLY A 50 5.78 21.34 6.66
C GLY A 50 5.91 21.84 5.22
N ASP A 51 7.14 22.12 4.79
CA ASP A 51 7.39 22.56 3.39
C ASP A 51 6.96 21.50 2.36
N LEU A 52 7.21 20.24 2.65
CA LEU A 52 6.82 19.12 1.79
C LEU A 52 5.91 18.13 2.51
N MET A 53 6.31 17.66 3.70
CA MET A 53 5.61 16.60 4.43
C MET A 53 4.59 17.17 5.40
N ALA A 54 3.37 16.59 5.40
CA ALA A 54 2.32 16.88 6.36
C ALA A 54 1.90 15.63 7.14
N VAL A 55 1.21 15.83 8.27
CA VAL A 55 0.62 14.78 9.10
C VAL A 55 -0.86 15.07 9.27
N ARG A 56 -1.71 14.15 8.81
CA ARG A 56 -3.15 14.22 8.91
C ARG A 56 -3.63 13.33 10.07
N TYR A 57 -4.53 13.84 10.89
CA TYR A 57 -5.25 13.07 11.91
C TYR A 57 -6.71 12.95 11.54
N TYR A 58 -7.27 11.74 11.61
CA TYR A 58 -8.65 11.48 11.27
C TYR A 58 -9.46 11.23 12.54
N GLU A 59 -10.42 12.13 12.77
CA GLU A 59 -11.31 12.06 13.93
C GLU A 59 -12.41 11.01 13.74
N LEU A 60 -13.01 10.59 14.88
CA LEU A 60 -14.20 9.76 14.85
C LEU A 60 -15.35 10.57 14.23
N PRO A 61 -16.02 10.03 13.19
CA PRO A 61 -17.19 10.69 12.62
C PRO A 61 -18.35 10.70 13.62
N GLU A 62 -19.28 11.63 13.43
CA GLU A 62 -20.51 11.72 14.23
C GLU A 62 -21.49 10.58 13.93
N ASP A 63 -21.40 9.99 12.73
CA ASP A 63 -22.23 8.86 12.29
C ASP A 63 -22.12 7.67 13.24
N ASP A 64 -23.17 6.84 13.33
CA ASP A 64 -23.15 5.64 14.16
C ASP A 64 -22.52 4.44 13.46
N GLU A 65 -22.48 4.45 12.14
CA GLU A 65 -21.95 3.38 11.31
C GLU A 65 -21.33 3.90 10.01
N ILE A 66 -20.50 3.08 9.37
CA ILE A 66 -19.97 3.32 8.03
C ILE A 66 -20.49 2.26 7.06
N GLU A 67 -20.67 2.64 5.80
CA GLU A 67 -20.96 1.72 4.71
C GLU A 67 -19.67 1.02 4.23
N LEU A 68 -19.77 -0.29 3.96
CA LEU A 68 -18.70 -1.13 3.46
C LEU A 68 -18.84 -1.39 1.96
N VAL A 69 -17.78 -1.96 1.35
CA VAL A 69 -17.72 -2.26 -0.11
C VAL A 69 -18.84 -3.19 -0.58
N ASP A 70 -19.32 -4.08 0.27
CA ASP A 70 -20.38 -5.04 -0.06
C ASP A 70 -21.80 -4.50 0.19
N GLY A 71 -21.93 -3.20 0.51
CA GLY A 71 -23.18 -2.54 0.84
C GLY A 71 -23.70 -2.81 2.26
N SER A 72 -23.00 -3.61 3.05
CA SER A 72 -23.29 -3.75 4.48
C SER A 72 -22.78 -2.55 5.27
N THR A 73 -23.23 -2.42 6.53
CA THR A 73 -22.75 -1.38 7.43
C THR A 73 -21.93 -1.97 8.57
N MET A 74 -21.01 -1.16 9.11
CA MET A 74 -20.21 -1.50 10.28
C MET A 74 -20.38 -0.41 11.33
N PRO A 75 -20.75 -0.77 12.59
CA PRO A 75 -20.87 0.21 13.66
C PRO A 75 -19.51 0.82 14.01
N ILE A 76 -19.52 2.10 14.40
CA ILE A 76 -18.33 2.82 14.81
C ILE A 76 -18.04 2.54 16.27
N GLN A 77 -16.87 2.01 16.56
CA GLN A 77 -16.37 1.82 17.93
C GLN A 77 -15.96 3.18 18.52
N ARG A 78 -16.71 3.65 19.54
CA ARG A 78 -16.45 4.95 20.18
C ARG A 78 -15.29 4.92 21.16
N GLU A 79 -15.00 3.76 21.77
CA GLU A 79 -13.84 3.59 22.62
C GLU A 79 -12.59 3.40 21.78
N GLN A 80 -11.71 4.39 21.82
CA GLN A 80 -10.49 4.37 21.01
C GLN A 80 -9.36 3.59 21.67
N HIS A 81 -8.62 2.85 20.84
CA HIS A 81 -7.39 2.20 21.26
C HIS A 81 -6.34 3.22 21.73
N PRO A 82 -5.63 2.96 22.85
CA PRO A 82 -4.67 3.91 23.41
C PRO A 82 -3.44 4.14 22.53
N ILE A 83 -3.04 3.15 21.69
CA ILE A 83 -1.87 3.25 20.81
C ILE A 83 -2.30 3.73 19.43
N PRO A 84 -1.84 4.91 18.98
CA PRO A 84 -2.13 5.43 17.65
C PRO A 84 -1.58 4.55 16.53
N LEU A 85 -2.29 4.53 15.41
CA LEU A 85 -1.89 3.87 14.18
C LEU A 85 -1.48 4.91 13.13
N VAL A 86 -0.24 4.80 12.64
CA VAL A 86 0.34 5.67 11.63
C VAL A 86 0.37 4.95 10.29
N LEU A 87 -0.35 5.47 9.31
CA LEU A 87 -0.34 4.99 7.93
C LEU A 87 0.78 5.68 7.16
N VAL A 88 1.61 4.87 6.49
CA VAL A 88 2.78 5.33 5.74
C VAL A 88 2.62 4.95 4.28
N PRO A 89 2.28 5.92 3.40
CA PRO A 89 2.15 5.65 1.97
C PRO A 89 3.51 5.48 1.31
N PRO A 90 3.57 4.81 0.16
CA PRO A 90 4.76 4.83 -0.68
C PRO A 90 4.99 6.21 -1.28
N LEU A 91 6.20 6.45 -1.75
CA LEU A 91 6.51 7.63 -2.57
C LEU A 91 5.89 7.47 -3.97
N GLY A 92 5.64 8.59 -4.63
CA GLY A 92 5.07 8.61 -5.98
C GLY A 92 3.55 8.46 -6.05
N VAL A 93 2.86 8.30 -4.92
CA VAL A 93 1.39 8.24 -4.85
C VAL A 93 0.85 9.33 -3.92
N THR A 94 -0.44 9.63 -4.08
CA THR A 94 -1.15 10.56 -3.21
C THR A 94 -1.77 9.82 -2.01
N THR A 95 -2.23 10.56 -1.03
CA THR A 95 -2.89 10.02 0.18
C THR A 95 -4.22 9.32 -0.11
N GLU A 96 -4.81 9.56 -1.28
CA GLU A 96 -6.03 8.90 -1.75
C GLU A 96 -5.87 7.37 -1.84
N THR A 97 -4.62 6.86 -1.86
CA THR A 97 -4.36 5.41 -1.70
C THR A 97 -5.07 4.82 -0.49
N PHE A 98 -5.15 5.57 0.61
CA PHE A 98 -5.77 5.13 1.86
C PHE A 98 -7.17 5.71 2.08
N ASP A 99 -7.61 6.63 1.20
CA ASP A 99 -8.93 7.27 1.24
C ASP A 99 -9.50 7.42 -0.17
N LEU A 100 -9.65 6.29 -0.88
CA LEU A 100 -10.00 6.30 -2.30
C LEU A 100 -11.44 6.76 -2.55
N MET A 101 -12.39 6.27 -1.76
CA MET A 101 -13.81 6.66 -1.81
C MET A 101 -14.51 6.21 -0.51
N PRO A 102 -15.67 6.76 -0.16
CA PRO A 102 -16.30 6.54 1.15
C PRO A 102 -16.39 5.07 1.59
N GLN A 103 -16.84 4.17 0.70
CA GLN A 103 -16.97 2.72 0.99
C GLN A 103 -15.63 1.99 0.89
N ARG A 104 -14.62 2.61 0.24
CA ARG A 104 -13.28 2.04 0.00
C ARG A 104 -12.21 2.95 0.61
N SER A 105 -12.39 3.37 1.85
CA SER A 105 -11.44 4.15 2.63
C SER A 105 -10.88 3.31 3.77
N LEU A 106 -9.61 2.96 3.70
CA LEU A 106 -8.89 2.29 4.79
C LEU A 106 -8.88 3.17 6.04
N VAL A 107 -8.74 4.49 5.86
CA VAL A 107 -8.76 5.46 6.95
C VAL A 107 -10.10 5.36 7.72
N ARG A 108 -11.24 5.49 7.02
CA ARG A 108 -12.57 5.40 7.64
C ARG A 108 -12.78 4.04 8.31
N TYR A 109 -12.35 2.96 7.66
CA TYR A 109 -12.45 1.61 8.20
C TYR A 109 -11.71 1.48 9.54
N LEU A 110 -10.46 1.93 9.61
CA LEU A 110 -9.64 1.83 10.82
C LEU A 110 -10.14 2.76 11.92
N VAL A 111 -10.60 3.98 11.58
CA VAL A 111 -11.23 4.88 12.54
C VAL A 111 -12.51 4.26 13.12
N ALA A 112 -13.36 3.66 12.29
CA ALA A 112 -14.57 2.96 12.76
C ALA A 112 -14.26 1.74 13.65
N ARG A 113 -13.06 1.11 13.49
CA ARG A 113 -12.53 0.07 14.38
C ARG A 113 -11.88 0.63 15.65
N GLY A 114 -12.05 1.92 15.96
CA GLY A 114 -11.56 2.56 17.17
C GLY A 114 -10.08 2.94 17.18
N PHE A 115 -9.37 2.89 16.05
CA PHE A 115 -7.99 3.36 16.01
C PHE A 115 -7.90 4.89 15.92
N LYS A 116 -6.93 5.49 16.63
CA LYS A 116 -6.48 6.87 16.40
C LYS A 116 -5.60 6.88 15.18
N VAL A 117 -6.15 7.22 14.01
CA VAL A 117 -5.47 7.08 12.71
C VAL A 117 -4.75 8.38 12.34
N TYR A 118 -3.46 8.26 12.07
CA TYR A 118 -2.64 9.30 11.46
C TYR A 118 -2.16 8.84 10.10
N LEU A 119 -2.12 9.75 9.14
CA LEU A 119 -1.62 9.47 7.79
C LEU A 119 -0.50 10.45 7.46
N LEU A 120 0.66 9.93 7.08
CA LEU A 120 1.73 10.74 6.53
C LEU A 120 1.38 11.15 5.10
N ASP A 121 1.57 12.42 4.81
CA ASP A 121 1.46 12.97 3.46
C ASP A 121 2.84 13.47 3.04
N TRP A 122 3.46 12.79 2.08
CA TRP A 122 4.78 13.18 1.59
C TRP A 122 4.76 14.44 0.73
N GLY A 123 3.58 15.02 0.49
CA GLY A 123 3.37 16.18 -0.36
C GLY A 123 3.63 15.90 -1.83
N LYS A 124 3.79 16.96 -2.59
CA LYS A 124 4.06 16.89 -4.04
C LYS A 124 5.49 17.34 -4.33
N PRO A 125 6.46 16.40 -4.50
CA PRO A 125 7.84 16.76 -4.75
C PRO A 125 7.98 17.61 -6.03
N ARG A 126 8.67 18.74 -5.92
CA ARG A 126 9.02 19.64 -7.02
C ARG A 126 10.44 19.34 -7.52
N LYS A 127 10.89 20.01 -8.57
CA LYS A 127 12.26 19.82 -9.11
C LYS A 127 13.35 20.14 -8.07
N GLU A 128 13.12 21.10 -7.20
CA GLU A 128 14.03 21.47 -6.10
C GLU A 128 14.22 20.37 -5.06
N HIS A 129 13.23 19.45 -4.93
CA HIS A 129 13.29 18.29 -4.04
C HIS A 129 13.98 17.07 -4.68
N ALA A 130 14.60 17.22 -5.85
CA ALA A 130 15.25 16.12 -6.56
C ALA A 130 16.36 15.43 -5.75
N HIS A 131 17.00 16.17 -4.83
CA HIS A 131 18.09 15.68 -3.98
C HIS A 131 17.63 14.80 -2.82
N LEU A 132 16.33 14.82 -2.48
CA LEU A 132 15.79 14.01 -1.39
C LEU A 132 15.93 12.52 -1.69
N GLY A 133 16.42 11.77 -0.74
CA GLY A 133 16.65 10.33 -0.84
C GLY A 133 15.98 9.55 0.28
N LEU A 134 16.31 8.27 0.39
CA LEU A 134 15.65 7.37 1.34
C LEU A 134 15.82 7.81 2.80
N LEU A 135 16.98 8.38 3.21
CA LEU A 135 17.20 8.85 4.56
C LEU A 135 16.35 10.07 4.89
N ASP A 136 16.20 10.99 3.93
CA ASP A 136 15.39 12.19 4.14
C ASP A 136 13.94 11.82 4.50
N TYR A 137 13.38 10.79 3.84
CA TYR A 137 12.04 10.28 4.13
C TYR A 137 11.99 9.36 5.34
N SER A 138 12.84 8.31 5.39
CA SER A 138 12.75 7.26 6.41
C SER A 138 13.32 7.63 7.77
N ASP A 139 14.20 8.61 7.83
CA ASP A 139 14.83 9.05 9.09
C ASP A 139 14.36 10.45 9.50
N GLU A 140 14.64 11.49 8.71
CA GLU A 140 14.38 12.87 9.11
C GLU A 140 12.88 13.20 9.14
N MET A 141 12.17 12.96 8.02
CA MET A 141 10.73 13.28 7.94
C MET A 141 9.91 12.36 8.83
N MET A 142 10.19 11.05 8.86
CA MET A 142 9.50 10.13 9.76
C MET A 142 9.75 10.48 11.23
N SER A 143 10.98 10.76 11.65
CA SER A 143 11.27 11.16 13.02
C SER A 143 10.50 12.41 13.43
N THR A 144 10.44 13.40 12.53
CA THR A 144 9.66 14.62 12.73
C THR A 144 8.17 14.32 12.87
N ALA A 145 7.60 13.55 11.95
CA ALA A 145 6.20 13.18 11.94
C ALA A 145 5.81 12.42 13.21
N LEU A 146 6.57 11.37 13.56
CA LEU A 146 6.29 10.55 14.74
C LEU A 146 6.41 11.36 16.05
N ALA A 147 7.34 12.31 16.14
CA ALA A 147 7.43 13.22 17.28
C ALA A 147 6.21 14.13 17.39
N LYS A 148 5.68 14.64 16.28
CA LYS A 148 4.44 15.44 16.25
C LYS A 148 3.23 14.60 16.63
N ILE A 149 3.12 13.38 16.11
CA ILE A 149 2.06 12.43 16.44
C ILE A 149 2.06 12.08 17.94
N ARG A 150 3.22 11.78 18.51
CA ARG A 150 3.36 11.51 19.96
C ARG A 150 2.89 12.69 20.80
N ARG A 151 3.25 13.90 20.41
CA ARG A 151 2.81 15.12 21.12
C ARG A 151 1.29 15.31 21.01
N HIS A 152 0.73 15.14 19.84
CA HIS A 152 -0.71 15.34 19.58
C HIS A 152 -1.56 14.27 20.28
N SER A 153 -1.17 12.99 20.14
CA SER A 153 -1.92 11.86 20.72
C SER A 153 -1.73 11.68 22.23
N GLY A 154 -0.68 12.27 22.82
CA GLY A 154 -0.27 12.03 24.19
C GLY A 154 0.36 10.64 24.43
N SER A 155 0.47 9.79 23.39
CA SER A 155 1.05 8.45 23.49
C SER A 155 2.52 8.43 23.09
N LYS A 156 3.37 7.78 23.89
CA LYS A 156 4.75 7.49 23.48
C LYS A 156 4.82 6.35 22.47
N GLU A 157 3.96 5.35 22.63
CA GLU A 157 3.92 4.16 21.79
C GLU A 157 3.10 4.40 20.51
N LEU A 158 3.55 3.85 19.41
CA LEU A 158 2.91 3.97 18.10
C LEU A 158 2.88 2.60 17.40
N SER A 159 1.90 2.43 16.53
CA SER A 159 1.86 1.36 15.53
C SER A 159 2.10 1.97 14.15
N LEU A 160 2.89 1.31 13.30
CA LEU A 160 3.14 1.72 11.92
C LEU A 160 2.48 0.74 10.96
N MET A 161 1.87 1.25 9.88
CA MET A 161 1.32 0.44 8.81
C MET A 161 1.73 1.05 7.47
N GLY A 162 2.55 0.35 6.70
CA GLY A 162 3.06 0.84 5.42
C GLY A 162 2.75 -0.10 4.26
N TRP A 163 2.42 0.49 3.10
CA TRP A 163 2.23 -0.25 1.86
C TRP A 163 3.41 -0.02 0.91
N CYS A 164 3.89 -1.09 0.25
CA CYS A 164 4.97 -1.05 -0.74
C CYS A 164 6.23 -0.34 -0.18
N MET A 165 6.69 0.73 -0.84
CA MET A 165 7.78 1.57 -0.36
C MET A 165 7.49 2.15 1.04
N GLY A 166 6.23 2.45 1.39
CA GLY A 166 5.88 2.93 2.73
C GLY A 166 6.22 1.91 3.83
N GLY A 167 6.06 0.62 3.55
CA GLY A 167 6.51 -0.44 4.47
C GLY A 167 8.03 -0.52 4.57
N LEU A 168 8.76 -0.29 3.46
CA LEU A 168 10.22 -0.17 3.51
C LEU A 168 10.68 1.04 4.33
N LEU A 169 10.02 2.19 4.18
CA LEU A 169 10.32 3.38 4.99
C LEU A 169 10.12 3.10 6.49
N CYS A 170 9.07 2.35 6.86
CA CYS A 170 8.87 1.90 8.25
C CYS A 170 10.02 1.00 8.74
N LEU A 171 10.46 0.04 7.91
CA LEU A 171 11.57 -0.86 8.24
C LEU A 171 12.89 -0.10 8.34
N PHE A 172 13.16 0.84 7.43
CA PHE A 172 14.38 1.65 7.48
C PHE A 172 14.39 2.55 8.70
N TYR A 173 13.28 3.27 8.98
CA TYR A 173 13.16 4.05 10.21
C TYR A 173 13.50 3.22 11.45
N GLN A 174 12.87 2.05 11.56
CA GLN A 174 13.05 1.21 12.73
C GLN A 174 14.44 0.57 12.79
N GLY A 175 14.99 0.17 11.66
CA GLY A 175 16.35 -0.40 11.55
C GLY A 175 17.45 0.60 11.88
N ILE A 176 17.25 1.90 11.57
CA ILE A 176 18.20 2.99 11.87
C ILE A 176 18.03 3.46 13.30
N ASN A 177 16.81 3.84 13.71
CA ASN A 177 16.54 4.53 14.96
C ASN A 177 16.36 3.58 16.16
N LYS A 178 16.06 2.30 15.91
CA LYS A 178 15.81 1.30 16.97
C LYS A 178 14.83 1.80 18.03
N ASP A 179 13.78 2.46 17.58
CA ASP A 179 12.80 3.14 18.42
C ASP A 179 11.98 2.11 19.23
N GLN A 180 12.28 2.02 20.52
CA GLN A 180 11.63 1.06 21.43
C GLN A 180 10.13 1.31 21.65
N TYR A 181 9.62 2.46 21.21
CA TYR A 181 8.21 2.85 21.31
C TYR A 181 7.40 2.53 20.05
N ILE A 182 8.02 1.95 19.02
CA ILE A 182 7.26 1.34 17.92
C ILE A 182 6.83 -0.05 18.35
N ARG A 183 5.56 -0.15 18.74
CA ARG A 183 4.96 -1.36 19.33
C ARG A 183 4.68 -2.41 18.28
N ASN A 184 4.00 -1.99 17.21
CA ASN A 184 3.54 -2.87 16.15
C ASN A 184 3.92 -2.32 14.79
N MET A 185 4.22 -3.21 13.86
CA MET A 185 4.43 -2.85 12.46
C MET A 185 3.63 -3.80 11.56
N VAL A 186 2.95 -3.22 10.57
CA VAL A 186 2.27 -3.95 9.49
C VAL A 186 2.88 -3.49 8.17
N THR A 187 3.40 -4.41 7.38
CA THR A 187 3.87 -4.11 6.02
C THR A 187 3.02 -4.87 4.99
N ILE A 188 2.64 -4.17 3.92
CA ILE A 188 1.78 -4.72 2.87
C ILE A 188 2.53 -4.62 1.56
N ALA A 189 2.78 -5.75 0.90
CA ALA A 189 3.43 -5.85 -0.40
C ALA A 189 4.75 -5.03 -0.49
N SER A 190 5.62 -5.14 0.53
CA SER A 190 6.90 -4.42 0.59
C SER A 190 8.04 -5.30 0.07
N PRO A 191 8.83 -4.86 -0.94
CA PRO A 191 9.86 -5.68 -1.58
C PRO A 191 11.14 -5.73 -0.75
N ILE A 192 11.44 -6.88 -0.14
CA ILE A 192 12.63 -7.09 0.70
C ILE A 192 13.74 -7.82 -0.08
N ASP A 193 13.39 -8.80 -0.89
CA ASP A 193 14.30 -9.60 -1.68
C ASP A 193 14.09 -9.35 -3.18
N LEU A 194 14.95 -8.56 -3.80
CA LEU A 194 14.82 -8.19 -5.20
C LEU A 194 15.34 -9.27 -6.18
N GLU A 195 16.21 -10.17 -5.74
CA GLU A 195 16.71 -11.25 -6.59
C GLU A 195 15.66 -12.34 -6.79
N THR A 196 14.95 -12.70 -5.74
CA THR A 196 13.85 -13.65 -5.82
C THR A 196 12.67 -13.07 -6.62
N GLY A 197 12.43 -11.75 -6.50
CA GLY A 197 11.34 -11.02 -7.17
C GLY A 197 11.81 -10.25 -8.40
N LYS A 198 11.73 -10.83 -9.58
CA LYS A 198 12.10 -10.16 -10.84
C LYS A 198 11.19 -8.96 -11.21
N GLY A 199 10.03 -8.81 -10.55
CA GLY A 199 9.02 -7.81 -10.87
C GLY A 199 9.52 -6.37 -10.69
N VAL A 200 10.11 -6.04 -9.52
CA VAL A 200 10.65 -4.70 -9.24
C VAL A 200 11.79 -4.37 -10.20
N ILE A 201 12.70 -5.31 -10.42
CA ILE A 201 13.83 -5.13 -11.35
C ILE A 201 13.31 -4.90 -12.77
N SER A 202 12.29 -5.64 -13.21
CA SER A 202 11.68 -5.47 -14.54
C SER A 202 11.01 -4.11 -14.67
N MET A 203 10.32 -3.62 -13.62
CA MET A 203 9.71 -2.29 -13.59
C MET A 203 10.76 -1.19 -13.66
N VAL A 204 11.81 -1.27 -12.82
CA VAL A 204 12.92 -0.29 -12.81
C VAL A 204 13.61 -0.26 -14.17
N ASN A 205 13.90 -1.41 -14.76
CA ASN A 205 14.51 -1.51 -16.08
C ASN A 205 13.58 -0.94 -17.17
N GLY A 206 12.28 -1.23 -17.13
CA GLY A 206 11.29 -0.70 -18.09
C GLY A 206 11.20 0.83 -18.04
N VAL A 207 11.15 1.39 -16.83
CA VAL A 207 11.16 2.84 -16.63
C VAL A 207 12.49 3.46 -17.07
N ALA A 208 13.62 2.85 -16.71
CA ALA A 208 14.93 3.30 -17.15
C ALA A 208 15.06 3.30 -18.68
N GLN A 209 14.57 2.27 -19.36
CA GLN A 209 14.55 2.21 -20.83
C GLN A 209 13.64 3.30 -21.44
N ALA A 210 12.48 3.55 -20.85
CA ALA A 210 11.57 4.59 -21.32
C ALA A 210 12.17 6.00 -21.20
N LEU A 211 12.95 6.24 -20.14
CA LEU A 211 13.56 7.54 -19.86
C LEU A 211 14.88 7.79 -20.60
N THR A 212 15.69 6.77 -20.79
CA THR A 212 17.06 6.91 -21.31
C THR A 212 17.19 6.59 -22.79
N GLY A 213 16.20 5.90 -23.39
CA GLY A 213 16.26 5.50 -24.79
C GLY A 213 17.60 4.81 -25.14
N PRO A 214 18.22 5.13 -26.31
CA PRO A 214 19.51 4.53 -26.72
C PRO A 214 20.70 4.87 -25.82
N ALA A 215 20.56 5.84 -24.89
CA ALA A 215 21.64 6.21 -23.94
C ALA A 215 22.02 5.05 -22.98
N GLN A 216 21.15 4.06 -22.79
CA GLN A 216 21.46 2.86 -22.00
C GLN A 216 22.54 1.98 -22.66
N LEU A 217 22.63 2.01 -23.99
CA LEU A 217 23.74 1.36 -24.70
C LEU A 217 25.09 2.01 -24.34
N VAL A 218 25.08 3.31 -24.05
CA VAL A 218 26.29 4.06 -23.62
C VAL A 218 26.62 3.76 -22.15
N SER A 219 25.62 3.59 -21.28
CA SER A 219 25.81 3.29 -19.85
C SER A 219 26.49 1.93 -19.61
N ASN A 220 26.13 0.92 -20.38
CA ASN A 220 26.77 -0.41 -20.32
C ASN A 220 28.24 -0.37 -20.77
N TYR A 221 28.64 0.62 -21.58
CA TYR A 221 30.02 0.80 -22.04
C TYR A 221 30.88 1.70 -21.13
N THR A 222 30.25 2.55 -20.27
CA THR A 222 31.01 3.58 -19.56
C THR A 222 31.16 3.36 -18.06
N ASN A 223 30.67 2.23 -17.48
CA ASN A 223 30.71 1.99 -16.01
C ASN A 223 30.19 3.19 -15.18
N LEU A 224 29.28 3.99 -15.72
CA LEU A 224 28.67 5.14 -15.03
C LEU A 224 27.78 4.60 -13.90
N ARG A 225 28.28 4.62 -12.68
CA ARG A 225 27.49 4.30 -11.49
C ARG A 225 26.41 5.36 -11.33
N LEU A 226 25.14 4.95 -11.24
CA LEU A 226 23.99 5.85 -11.04
C LEU A 226 24.16 6.74 -9.80
N ASN A 227 24.89 6.28 -8.79
CA ASN A 227 25.20 7.02 -7.57
C ASN A 227 26.15 8.21 -7.77
N THR A 228 26.76 8.38 -8.94
CA THR A 228 27.62 9.53 -9.27
C THR A 228 26.92 10.59 -10.10
N LEU A 229 25.70 10.31 -10.57
CA LEU A 229 24.92 11.26 -11.36
C LEU A 229 24.21 12.29 -10.47
N ASP A 230 24.00 13.48 -11.02
CA ASP A 230 23.18 14.52 -10.36
C ASP A 230 21.74 13.97 -10.14
N PRO A 231 21.22 13.97 -8.90
CA PRO A 231 19.86 13.51 -8.59
C PRO A 231 18.77 14.18 -9.44
N SER A 232 18.98 15.43 -9.86
CA SER A 232 18.01 16.14 -10.71
C SER A 232 17.74 15.43 -12.04
N ARG A 233 18.74 14.70 -12.57
CA ARG A 233 18.65 13.94 -13.81
C ARG A 233 18.03 12.56 -13.62
N LEU A 234 17.99 12.06 -12.39
CA LEU A 234 17.41 10.76 -12.03
C LEU A 234 15.96 10.89 -11.56
N SER A 235 15.44 12.11 -11.37
CA SER A 235 14.05 12.32 -10.96
C SER A 235 13.07 11.79 -12.02
N LEU A 236 12.15 10.93 -11.60
CA LEU A 236 11.07 10.46 -12.46
C LEU A 236 9.94 11.48 -12.48
N PRO A 237 9.57 12.03 -13.65
CA PRO A 237 8.43 12.92 -13.74
C PRO A 237 7.11 12.17 -13.53
N ASP A 238 6.05 12.87 -13.16
CA ASP A 238 4.73 12.36 -12.80
C ASP A 238 4.17 11.38 -13.85
N TRP A 239 4.31 11.70 -15.14
CA TRP A 239 3.87 10.82 -16.22
C TRP A 239 4.63 9.48 -16.26
N ALA A 240 5.94 9.49 -15.95
CA ALA A 240 6.75 8.26 -15.93
C ALA A 240 6.38 7.38 -14.72
N THR A 241 6.15 7.99 -13.56
CA THR A 241 5.62 7.31 -12.38
C THR A 241 4.25 6.71 -12.68
N THR A 242 3.36 7.46 -13.34
CA THR A 242 2.04 6.98 -13.78
C THR A 242 2.15 5.74 -14.68
N ILE A 243 3.05 5.76 -15.67
CA ILE A 243 3.28 4.61 -16.55
C ILE A 243 3.79 3.42 -15.75
N ALA A 244 4.76 3.63 -14.85
CA ALA A 244 5.33 2.59 -14.02
C ALA A 244 4.25 1.88 -13.19
N PHE A 245 3.37 2.64 -12.53
CA PHE A 245 2.25 2.07 -11.76
C PHE A 245 1.24 1.32 -12.63
N LYS A 246 0.91 1.82 -13.83
CA LYS A 246 0.01 1.11 -14.77
C LYS A 246 0.60 -0.20 -15.29
N LEU A 247 1.92 -0.29 -15.40
CA LEU A 247 2.60 -1.51 -15.82
C LEU A 247 2.58 -2.61 -14.73
N THR A 248 2.25 -2.29 -13.48
CA THR A 248 2.08 -3.30 -12.42
C THR A 248 0.84 -4.17 -12.63
N ASP A 249 -0.18 -3.67 -13.35
CA ASP A 249 -1.37 -4.42 -13.73
C ASP A 249 -1.92 -3.95 -15.11
N PRO A 250 -1.28 -4.36 -16.21
CA PRO A 250 -1.67 -3.90 -17.54
C PRO A 250 -3.01 -4.47 -18.02
N VAL A 251 -3.40 -5.66 -17.55
CA VAL A 251 -4.64 -6.32 -17.98
C VAL A 251 -5.86 -5.60 -17.42
N SER A 252 -5.84 -5.24 -16.13
CA SER A 252 -6.95 -4.53 -15.52
C SER A 252 -7.11 -3.12 -16.09
N SER A 253 -6.03 -2.51 -16.55
CA SER A 253 -6.08 -1.20 -17.21
C SER A 253 -6.86 -1.20 -18.52
N VAL A 254 -6.81 -2.28 -19.29
CA VAL A 254 -7.54 -2.41 -20.58
C VAL A 254 -8.98 -2.88 -20.36
N THR A 255 -9.18 -3.89 -19.50
CA THR A 255 -10.53 -4.44 -19.25
C THR A 255 -11.44 -3.44 -18.55
N SER A 256 -10.89 -2.52 -17.75
CA SER A 256 -11.66 -1.54 -17.00
C SER A 256 -12.47 -0.58 -17.90
N TYR A 257 -11.99 -0.25 -19.10
CA TYR A 257 -12.74 0.59 -20.04
C TYR A 257 -13.90 -0.18 -20.70
N TRP A 258 -13.71 -1.47 -20.98
CA TRP A 258 -14.80 -2.30 -21.49
C TRP A 258 -15.88 -2.49 -20.42
N ASP A 259 -15.48 -2.72 -19.19
CA ASP A 259 -16.39 -2.83 -18.06
C ASP A 259 -17.15 -1.52 -17.82
N LEU A 260 -16.50 -0.37 -17.98
CA LEU A 260 -17.16 0.94 -17.91
C LEU A 260 -18.28 1.06 -18.96
N VAL A 261 -17.99 0.76 -20.21
CA VAL A 261 -19.00 0.87 -21.30
C VAL A 261 -20.21 -0.02 -21.04
N THR A 262 -19.98 -1.23 -20.52
CA THR A 262 -21.06 -2.20 -20.22
C THR A 262 -21.86 -1.85 -18.96
N HIS A 263 -21.32 -1.00 -18.07
CA HIS A 263 -21.96 -0.59 -16.80
C HIS A 263 -22.27 0.91 -16.72
N LEU A 264 -22.34 1.61 -17.86
CA LEU A 264 -22.67 3.05 -17.86
C LEU A 264 -24.03 3.40 -17.24
N TRP A 265 -24.92 2.44 -17.12
CA TRP A 265 -26.21 2.59 -16.44
C TRP A 265 -26.09 2.59 -14.91
N ASP A 266 -24.97 2.10 -14.36
CA ASP A 266 -24.70 2.02 -12.94
C ASP A 266 -23.84 3.21 -12.48
N ARG A 267 -24.45 4.15 -11.79
CA ARG A 267 -23.81 5.38 -11.31
C ARG A 267 -22.66 5.09 -10.37
N GLU A 268 -22.82 4.17 -9.44
CA GLU A 268 -21.80 3.82 -8.47
C GLU A 268 -20.58 3.20 -9.15
N PHE A 269 -20.80 2.33 -10.13
CA PHE A 269 -19.72 1.77 -10.94
C PHE A 269 -18.95 2.86 -11.70
N VAL A 270 -19.67 3.81 -12.33
CA VAL A 270 -19.04 4.92 -13.06
C VAL A 270 -18.24 5.84 -12.14
N GLU A 271 -18.73 6.13 -10.95
CA GLU A 271 -18.01 6.90 -9.92
C GLU A 271 -16.76 6.15 -9.42
N SER A 272 -16.90 4.86 -9.13
CA SER A 272 -15.77 4.00 -8.71
C SER A 272 -14.69 3.91 -9.78
N HIS A 273 -15.08 3.69 -11.04
CA HIS A 273 -14.15 3.65 -12.16
C HIS A 273 -13.46 5.00 -12.37
N SER A 274 -14.24 6.11 -12.35
CA SER A 274 -13.70 7.46 -12.56
C SER A 274 -12.73 7.85 -11.45
N THR A 275 -13.06 7.57 -10.19
CA THR A 275 -12.22 7.84 -9.03
C THR A 275 -10.92 7.02 -9.08
N THR A 276 -11.00 5.72 -9.36
CA THR A 276 -9.81 4.85 -9.46
C THR A 276 -8.93 5.27 -10.63
N SER A 277 -9.54 5.59 -11.79
CA SER A 277 -8.81 6.06 -12.97
C SER A 277 -8.14 7.41 -12.73
N ASP A 278 -8.80 8.34 -12.02
CA ASP A 278 -8.23 9.63 -11.64
C ASP A 278 -7.02 9.44 -10.74
N TYR A 279 -7.15 8.67 -9.67
CA TYR A 279 -6.05 8.32 -8.77
C TYR A 279 -4.84 7.75 -9.54
N LEU A 280 -5.06 6.76 -10.43
CA LEU A 280 -4.00 6.13 -11.23
C LEU A 280 -3.36 7.06 -12.27
N ASN A 281 -4.03 8.16 -12.65
CA ASN A 281 -3.51 9.16 -13.58
C ASN A 281 -2.76 10.32 -12.88
N ASN A 282 -2.92 10.45 -11.56
CA ASN A 282 -2.37 11.56 -10.77
C ASN A 282 -1.22 11.11 -9.87
N MET A 283 -0.33 10.24 -10.36
CA MET A 283 0.88 9.85 -9.64
C MET A 283 1.83 11.03 -9.50
N LEU A 284 2.65 11.00 -8.45
CA LEU A 284 3.54 12.09 -8.11
C LEU A 284 4.95 11.85 -8.65
N ARG A 285 5.70 12.92 -8.79
CA ARG A 285 7.13 12.90 -9.11
C ARG A 285 7.88 12.05 -8.09
N TYR A 286 8.85 11.26 -8.59
CA TYR A 286 9.74 10.46 -7.74
C TYR A 286 11.10 11.16 -7.64
N PRO A 287 11.58 11.53 -6.45
CA PRO A 287 12.84 12.24 -6.29
C PRO A 287 14.04 11.42 -6.78
N GLY A 288 14.99 12.09 -7.43
CA GLY A 288 16.16 11.43 -7.99
C GLY A 288 17.12 10.86 -6.93
N GLY A 289 17.19 11.51 -5.76
CA GLY A 289 17.97 10.99 -4.64
C GLY A 289 17.46 9.64 -4.14
N VAL A 290 16.13 9.42 -4.14
CA VAL A 290 15.55 8.10 -3.83
C VAL A 290 15.95 7.06 -4.87
N VAL A 291 15.88 7.42 -6.17
CA VAL A 291 16.32 6.54 -7.26
C VAL A 291 17.81 6.18 -7.10
N GLN A 292 18.62 7.15 -6.72
CA GLN A 292 20.05 6.97 -6.49
C GLN A 292 20.35 6.05 -5.29
N ASP A 293 19.66 6.26 -4.16
CA ASP A 293 19.83 5.42 -2.96
C ASP A 293 19.34 3.97 -3.22
N MET A 294 18.26 3.81 -4.00
CA MET A 294 17.77 2.49 -4.42
C MET A 294 18.74 1.78 -5.36
N ALA A 295 19.35 2.51 -6.30
CA ALA A 295 20.32 1.96 -7.25
C ALA A 295 21.62 1.47 -6.57
N GLY A 296 21.90 1.90 -5.36
CA GLY A 296 22.99 1.40 -4.52
C GLY A 296 22.64 0.05 -3.88
N GLY A 297 22.45 0.07 -2.56
CA GLY A 297 22.30 -1.17 -1.77
C GLY A 297 21.07 -2.02 -2.07
N MET A 298 19.95 -1.43 -2.57
CA MET A 298 18.75 -2.23 -2.86
C MET A 298 18.94 -3.09 -4.11
N LEU A 299 19.52 -2.55 -5.19
CA LEU A 299 19.80 -3.33 -6.41
C LEU A 299 20.89 -4.38 -6.19
N GLU A 300 21.76 -4.20 -5.20
CA GLU A 300 22.75 -5.19 -4.77
C GLU A 300 22.14 -6.24 -3.81
N ASN A 301 20.82 -6.18 -3.59
CA ASN A 301 20.05 -7.07 -2.73
C ASN A 301 20.55 -7.15 -1.26
N GLN A 302 21.22 -6.10 -0.77
CA GLN A 302 21.73 -6.04 0.61
C GLN A 302 20.60 -6.23 1.64
N LEU A 303 19.40 -5.74 1.34
CA LEU A 303 18.25 -5.79 2.23
C LEU A 303 17.80 -7.23 2.53
N ALA A 304 17.93 -8.15 1.57
CA ALA A 304 17.64 -9.58 1.77
C ALA A 304 18.59 -10.25 2.80
N GLY A 305 19.73 -9.62 3.09
CA GLY A 305 20.63 -9.99 4.18
C GLY A 305 20.27 -9.40 5.56
N GLY A 306 19.20 -8.62 5.65
CA GLY A 306 18.71 -8.00 6.91
C GLY A 306 19.36 -6.65 7.24
N LYS A 307 20.25 -6.14 6.41
CA LYS A 307 20.94 -4.86 6.60
C LYS A 307 21.05 -4.12 5.28
N LEU A 308 20.82 -2.81 5.33
CA LEU A 308 20.97 -1.95 4.15
C LEU A 308 21.78 -0.71 4.53
N GLN A 309 22.90 -0.50 3.83
CA GLN A 309 23.64 0.75 3.93
C GLN A 309 22.95 1.81 3.07
N ILE A 310 22.46 2.89 3.69
CA ILE A 310 21.86 4.03 3.01
C ILE A 310 22.74 5.24 3.34
N ARG A 311 23.54 5.70 2.37
CA ARG A 311 24.53 6.77 2.58
C ARG A 311 25.43 6.46 3.78
N ASP A 312 25.38 7.26 4.83
CA ASP A 312 26.18 7.15 6.07
C ASP A 312 25.52 6.34 7.19
N LYS A 313 24.27 5.87 7.03
CA LYS A 313 23.52 5.11 8.02
C LYS A 313 23.28 3.67 7.61
N LEU A 314 23.32 2.79 8.60
CA LEU A 314 23.01 1.37 8.43
C LEU A 314 21.61 1.07 8.98
N ALA A 315 20.70 0.64 8.14
CA ALA A 315 19.40 0.13 8.55
C ALA A 315 19.52 -1.37 8.87
N GLU A 316 19.42 -1.72 10.14
CA GLU A 316 19.50 -3.10 10.66
C GLU A 316 18.11 -3.69 10.86
N ILE A 317 17.53 -4.26 9.79
CA ILE A 317 16.20 -4.87 9.82
C ILE A 317 16.17 -6.08 10.77
N ASP A 318 17.28 -6.80 10.85
CA ASP A 318 17.49 -7.94 11.75
C ASP A 318 17.49 -7.56 13.24
N SER A 319 17.51 -6.27 13.58
CA SER A 319 17.39 -5.78 14.95
C SER A 319 15.96 -5.49 15.42
N ILE A 320 14.97 -5.50 14.51
CA ILE A 320 13.58 -5.09 14.78
C ILE A 320 12.88 -6.11 15.69
N LYS A 321 12.34 -5.63 16.81
CA LYS A 321 11.66 -6.45 17.85
C LYS A 321 10.17 -6.15 17.99
N SER A 322 9.64 -5.13 17.31
CA SER A 322 8.21 -4.79 17.29
C SER A 322 7.38 -6.01 16.87
N SER A 323 6.14 -6.14 17.35
CA SER A 323 5.20 -7.12 16.80
C SER A 323 5.06 -6.86 15.31
N PHE A 324 5.16 -7.87 14.46
CA PHE A 324 5.33 -7.70 13.02
C PHE A 324 4.36 -8.56 12.20
N LEU A 325 3.53 -7.90 11.38
CA LEU A 325 2.62 -8.56 10.45
C LEU A 325 2.97 -8.16 9.02
N VAL A 326 3.01 -9.15 8.14
CA VAL A 326 3.31 -8.94 6.73
C VAL A 326 2.18 -9.48 5.87
N PHE A 327 1.73 -8.66 4.89
CA PHE A 327 0.83 -9.10 3.84
C PHE A 327 1.52 -9.11 2.49
N ALA A 328 1.17 -10.10 1.66
CA ALA A 328 1.49 -10.14 0.24
C ALA A 328 0.23 -10.39 -0.59
N GLY A 329 0.22 -9.94 -1.84
CA GLY A 329 -0.85 -10.24 -2.78
C GLY A 329 -0.63 -11.60 -3.46
N GLU A 330 -1.66 -12.44 -3.50
CA GLU A 330 -1.61 -13.77 -4.15
C GLU A 330 -1.16 -13.67 -5.64
N ARG A 331 -1.54 -12.58 -6.30
CA ARG A 331 -1.25 -12.33 -7.72
C ARG A 331 -0.40 -11.08 -7.93
N ASP A 332 0.40 -10.72 -6.92
CA ASP A 332 1.29 -9.59 -7.01
C ASP A 332 2.54 -9.97 -7.85
N SER A 333 2.59 -9.46 -9.09
CA SER A 333 3.71 -9.68 -9.99
C SER A 333 4.89 -8.76 -9.70
N LEU A 334 4.68 -7.65 -8.98
CA LEU A 334 5.73 -6.71 -8.60
C LEU A 334 6.46 -7.18 -7.34
N VAL A 335 5.69 -7.57 -6.32
CA VAL A 335 6.18 -8.07 -5.03
C VAL A 335 5.50 -9.42 -4.74
N PRO A 336 5.97 -10.50 -5.36
CA PRO A 336 5.46 -11.84 -5.10
C PRO A 336 5.51 -12.20 -3.61
N PRO A 337 4.66 -13.13 -3.13
CA PRO A 337 4.58 -13.49 -1.71
C PRO A 337 5.93 -13.85 -1.08
N GLU A 338 6.78 -14.59 -1.77
CA GLU A 338 8.09 -15.00 -1.29
C GLU A 338 9.05 -13.83 -1.07
N VAL A 339 8.89 -12.74 -1.83
CA VAL A 339 9.68 -11.50 -1.69
C VAL A 339 9.30 -10.76 -0.41
N ALA A 340 8.01 -10.64 -0.12
CA ALA A 340 7.54 -9.98 1.09
C ALA A 340 7.76 -10.83 2.34
N GLU A 341 7.59 -12.16 2.25
CA GLU A 341 7.74 -13.11 3.36
C GLU A 341 9.16 -13.06 3.96
N ARG A 342 10.16 -12.77 3.15
CA ARG A 342 11.55 -12.64 3.59
C ARG A 342 11.72 -11.72 4.79
N SER A 343 10.93 -10.65 4.88
CA SER A 343 10.97 -9.72 6.02
C SER A 343 10.66 -10.38 7.37
N VAL A 344 9.73 -11.34 7.38
CA VAL A 344 9.37 -12.09 8.61
C VAL A 344 10.53 -12.97 9.09
N GLU A 345 11.31 -13.53 8.18
CA GLU A 345 12.49 -14.32 8.54
C GLU A 345 13.58 -13.44 9.16
N LEU A 346 13.78 -12.22 8.62
CA LEU A 346 14.87 -11.32 9.00
C LEU A 346 14.66 -10.68 10.36
N VAL A 347 13.45 -10.19 10.68
CA VAL A 347 13.22 -9.44 11.93
C VAL A 347 13.41 -10.31 13.18
N ALA A 348 13.97 -9.71 14.24
CA ALA A 348 14.21 -10.36 15.54
C ALA A 348 12.93 -10.48 16.39
N SER A 349 11.78 -10.07 15.88
CA SER A 349 10.51 -10.16 16.61
C SER A 349 10.14 -11.61 16.97
N ASN A 350 9.65 -11.81 18.18
CA ASN A 350 9.07 -13.09 18.64
C ASN A 350 7.57 -13.19 18.34
N ASP A 351 6.92 -12.09 17.98
CA ASP A 351 5.51 -11.99 17.63
C ASP A 351 5.42 -11.50 16.18
N LYS A 352 5.46 -12.45 15.25
CA LYS A 352 5.47 -12.17 13.82
C LYS A 352 4.62 -13.15 13.05
N ASP A 353 3.97 -12.67 11.98
CA ASP A 353 3.06 -13.43 11.14
C ASP A 353 3.15 -13.00 9.67
N PHE A 354 2.89 -13.92 8.75
CA PHE A 354 2.81 -13.68 7.31
C PHE A 354 1.49 -14.16 6.76
N ARG A 355 0.86 -13.35 5.92
CA ARG A 355 -0.44 -13.65 5.30
C ARG A 355 -0.46 -13.31 3.83
N VAL A 356 -1.09 -14.17 3.04
CA VAL A 356 -1.34 -13.93 1.63
C VAL A 356 -2.79 -13.51 1.46
N ALA A 357 -3.01 -12.36 0.82
CA ALA A 357 -4.33 -11.80 0.58
C ALA A 357 -4.69 -11.87 -0.92
N PRO A 358 -5.98 -11.96 -1.27
CA PRO A 358 -6.40 -11.97 -2.66
C PRO A 358 -6.14 -10.62 -3.32
N GLY A 359 -5.55 -10.63 -4.51
CA GLY A 359 -5.27 -9.44 -5.32
C GLY A 359 -3.84 -9.36 -5.82
N GLY A 360 -3.58 -8.39 -6.70
CA GLY A 360 -2.24 -7.96 -7.12
C GLY A 360 -1.75 -6.79 -6.28
N HIS A 361 -0.67 -6.14 -6.72
CA HIS A 361 0.03 -5.08 -5.97
C HIS A 361 -0.87 -3.94 -5.47
N MET A 362 -1.69 -3.38 -6.36
CA MET A 362 -2.67 -2.35 -6.00
C MET A 362 -3.91 -2.96 -5.33
N GLY A 363 -4.28 -4.18 -5.73
CA GLY A 363 -5.51 -4.86 -5.29
C GLY A 363 -5.54 -5.16 -3.80
N VAL A 364 -4.38 -5.37 -3.16
CA VAL A 364 -4.27 -5.66 -1.72
C VAL A 364 -4.54 -4.43 -0.84
N ILE A 365 -4.52 -3.22 -1.41
CA ILE A 365 -4.76 -1.99 -0.66
C ILE A 365 -6.03 -1.27 -1.09
N ILE A 366 -6.29 -1.10 -2.40
CA ILE A 366 -7.45 -0.38 -2.92
C ILE A 366 -8.50 -1.28 -3.58
N GLY A 367 -8.24 -2.57 -3.72
CA GLY A 367 -9.17 -3.51 -4.35
C GLY A 367 -10.43 -3.76 -3.51
N SER A 368 -11.52 -4.18 -4.18
CA SER A 368 -12.79 -4.49 -3.50
C SER A 368 -12.67 -5.59 -2.44
N LYS A 369 -11.70 -6.52 -2.58
CA LYS A 369 -11.44 -7.59 -1.62
C LYS A 369 -10.50 -7.19 -0.49
N ALA A 370 -9.81 -6.04 -0.59
CA ALA A 370 -8.85 -5.58 0.42
C ALA A 370 -9.50 -5.38 1.78
N GLN A 371 -10.74 -4.86 1.82
CA GLN A 371 -11.48 -4.58 3.05
C GLN A 371 -11.73 -5.84 3.88
N GLY A 372 -12.22 -6.92 3.26
CA GLY A 372 -12.50 -8.19 3.94
C GLY A 372 -11.26 -9.01 4.29
N ALA A 373 -10.14 -8.76 3.61
CA ALA A 373 -8.87 -9.46 3.82
C ALA A 373 -7.88 -8.57 4.60
N VAL A 374 -7.11 -7.74 3.89
CA VAL A 374 -5.99 -6.99 4.50
C VAL A 374 -6.44 -6.04 5.60
N TRP A 375 -7.51 -5.24 5.38
CA TRP A 375 -7.93 -4.24 6.37
C TRP A 375 -8.50 -4.89 7.63
N LYS A 376 -9.42 -5.85 7.44
CA LYS A 376 -10.03 -6.58 8.55
C LYS A 376 -8.98 -7.35 9.35
N GLU A 377 -8.15 -8.11 8.68
CA GLU A 377 -7.14 -8.92 9.35
C GLU A 377 -6.04 -8.07 10.03
N SER A 378 -5.70 -6.90 9.45
CA SER A 378 -4.82 -5.93 10.10
C SER A 378 -5.43 -5.37 11.38
N ALA A 379 -6.70 -4.95 11.33
CA ALA A 379 -7.41 -4.43 12.49
C ALA A 379 -7.53 -5.50 13.58
N ASP A 380 -7.99 -6.71 13.24
CA ASP A 380 -8.13 -7.84 14.17
C ASP A 380 -6.77 -8.21 14.83
N TRP A 381 -5.68 -8.09 14.08
CA TRP A 381 -4.34 -8.36 14.60
C TRP A 381 -3.81 -7.23 15.49
N LEU A 382 -4.10 -5.97 15.14
CA LEU A 382 -3.64 -4.78 15.86
C LEU A 382 -4.44 -4.53 17.16
N GLU A 383 -5.74 -4.78 17.20
CA GLU A 383 -6.62 -4.50 18.35
C GLU A 383 -6.07 -5.03 19.67
N PRO A 384 -5.73 -6.34 19.83
CA PRO A 384 -5.20 -6.86 21.08
C PRO A 384 -3.80 -6.33 21.39
N ARG A 385 -3.08 -5.81 20.41
CA ARG A 385 -1.71 -5.26 20.53
C ARG A 385 -1.68 -3.76 20.76
N SER A 386 -2.82 -3.09 20.56
CA SER A 386 -2.97 -1.63 20.74
C SER A 386 -3.52 -1.25 22.12
N GLN A 387 -3.42 -2.15 23.09
CA GLN A 387 -3.82 -1.93 24.48
C GLN A 387 -2.67 -1.40 25.33
N GLU A 388 -2.94 -0.76 26.47
CA GLU A 388 -1.94 -0.24 27.39
C GLU A 388 -0.95 -1.33 27.86
N LYS A 389 -1.46 -2.55 28.11
CA LYS A 389 -0.63 -3.67 28.51
C LYS A 389 0.01 -4.34 27.30
N PRO A 390 1.33 -4.66 27.36
CA PRO A 390 1.98 -5.38 26.27
C PRO A 390 1.28 -6.69 25.94
N TYR A 391 0.99 -6.91 24.67
CA TYR A 391 0.48 -8.20 24.17
C TYR A 391 1.50 -9.30 24.42
N ARG A 392 1.05 -10.41 24.99
CA ARG A 392 1.88 -11.60 25.17
C ARG A 392 1.29 -12.71 24.30
N PRO A 393 1.96 -13.07 23.18
CA PRO A 393 1.47 -14.17 22.35
C PRO A 393 1.35 -15.45 23.16
N ALA A 394 0.25 -16.18 22.97
CA ALA A 394 0.10 -17.49 23.57
C ALA A 394 1.23 -18.40 23.08
N LYS A 395 1.91 -19.12 23.99
CA LYS A 395 2.97 -20.07 23.61
C LYS A 395 2.41 -21.03 22.57
N LYS A 396 2.90 -20.95 21.31
CA LYS A 396 2.54 -21.92 20.25
C LYS A 396 2.84 -23.32 20.81
N LYS A 397 1.82 -24.14 21.05
CA LYS A 397 2.01 -25.57 21.33
C LYS A 397 2.83 -26.12 20.16
N SER A 398 4.03 -26.62 20.44
CA SER A 398 4.89 -27.20 19.42
C SER A 398 4.09 -28.26 18.67
N ARG A 399 3.80 -28.03 17.39
CA ARG A 399 3.24 -29.08 16.53
C ARG A 399 4.24 -30.21 16.56
N ALA A 400 3.85 -31.35 17.15
CA ALA A 400 4.65 -32.54 17.13
C ALA A 400 5.06 -32.81 15.68
N ARG A 401 6.37 -32.93 15.43
CA ARG A 401 6.88 -33.31 14.11
C ARG A 401 6.14 -34.54 13.62
N PRO A 402 5.62 -34.57 12.40
CA PRO A 402 5.04 -35.78 11.84
C PRO A 402 6.07 -36.91 11.93
N LYS A 403 5.73 -38.04 12.55
CA LYS A 403 6.60 -39.20 12.57
C LYS A 403 6.97 -39.56 11.13
N ALA A 404 8.26 -39.66 10.86
CA ALA A 404 8.79 -40.03 9.55
C ALA A 404 8.10 -41.34 9.09
N ARG A 405 7.55 -41.35 7.88
CA ARG A 405 6.98 -42.56 7.26
C ARG A 405 8.07 -43.62 7.18
N PRO A 406 7.77 -44.88 7.56
CA PRO A 406 8.72 -45.99 7.43
C PRO A 406 9.13 -46.13 5.96
N LYS A 407 10.43 -46.21 5.69
CA LYS A 407 10.95 -46.49 4.35
C LYS A 407 10.43 -47.87 3.91
N LEU A 408 9.70 -47.95 2.79
CA LEU A 408 9.35 -49.21 2.14
C LEU A 408 10.64 -49.95 1.79
N LYS A 409 10.79 -51.16 2.35
CA LYS A 409 11.86 -52.07 1.96
C LYS A 409 11.67 -52.47 0.50
N SER A 410 12.68 -52.18 -0.34
CA SER A 410 12.72 -52.64 -1.71
C SER A 410 12.69 -54.17 -1.75
N ARG A 411 11.70 -54.77 -2.40
CA ARG A 411 11.65 -56.19 -2.73
C ARG A 411 12.76 -56.42 -3.77
N LYS A 412 13.82 -57.18 -3.38
CA LYS A 412 14.75 -57.76 -4.33
C LYS A 412 13.97 -58.73 -5.22
N LYS A 413 14.00 -58.53 -6.54
CA LYS A 413 13.62 -59.55 -7.53
C LYS A 413 14.65 -60.65 -7.45
N ALA A 414 14.20 -61.88 -7.13
CA ALA A 414 14.96 -63.08 -7.38
C ALA A 414 14.80 -63.46 -8.87
N SER A 415 15.88 -63.78 -9.46
CA SER A 415 16.07 -64.33 -10.83
C SER A 415 15.24 -65.57 -11.09
#